data_abe7fa6449dc0c664af9329c2f19c43c
#
_entry.id   abe7fa6449dc0c664af9329c2f19c43c
#
_cell.length_a   1.000
_cell.length_b   1.000
_cell.length_c   1.000
_cell.angle_alpha   90.00
_cell.angle_beta   90.00
_cell.angle_gamma   90.00
#
_symmetry.space_group_name_H-M   'P 1'
#
loop_
_entity.id
_entity.type
_entity.pdbx_description
1 polymer ?
#
loop_
_entity_poly.entity_id
_entity_poly.type
_entity_poly.pdbx_seq_one_letter_code
_entity_poly.pdbx_strand_id
1 'polypeptide(L)'
;YKRQPLTDTVAWLLQVPRTSVRYLGQQRVFDTGSALTRISREGPEGPWNRLLLGASLGNRRPATKAQWKTFFATMDKIPYQLREETSDWNRLFSGCPTDWSNPQWPQIADNLQDLNEVFNNIDECDGPVANEALQRIKQFIRTATYLQIVNLVEDFHHALTDIRGALDAKDPPTPTDSLTRWRPLLFSSDLPIVSPNGLQIVELRCSADLDAEHRALGHCIDGYDYIAYRGDCRLVSIRENDQPLASAELRLKDSAYAESPTKLTPKHLVTQQLRDHHNQTPKSGSRIDKAYQWFWAKIQSGELAINLEWTDQTSLMPRYTNRNRKSLHARACAEWINQRLSRT
;
A
#
# COMPACT_ATOMS: atom_id res chain seq x y z
N TYR A 1 -48.24 -19.53 -3.15
CA TYR A 1 -47.04 -18.71 -3.05
C TYR A 1 -47.47 -17.28 -2.75
N LYS A 2 -47.43 -16.83 -1.49
CA LYS A 2 -47.46 -15.40 -1.17
C LYS A 2 -46.28 -14.76 -1.88
N ARG A 3 -46.53 -13.82 -2.79
CA ARG A 3 -45.50 -13.07 -3.50
C ARG A 3 -44.63 -12.37 -2.43
N GLN A 4 -43.47 -12.91 -2.17
CA GLN A 4 -42.49 -12.20 -1.35
C GLN A 4 -42.06 -10.93 -2.11
N PRO A 5 -42.03 -9.77 -1.45
CA PRO A 5 -41.54 -8.55 -2.08
C PRO A 5 -40.14 -8.79 -2.66
N LEU A 6 -39.87 -8.27 -3.85
CA LEU A 6 -38.58 -8.43 -4.54
C LEU A 6 -37.40 -8.07 -3.62
N THR A 7 -37.56 -7.03 -2.78
CA THR A 7 -36.57 -6.61 -1.78
C THR A 7 -36.26 -7.72 -0.79
N ASP A 8 -37.22 -8.54 -0.39
CA ASP A 8 -37.03 -9.62 0.57
C ASP A 8 -36.28 -10.79 -0.07
N THR A 9 -36.63 -11.11 -1.31
CA THR A 9 -35.96 -12.14 -2.09
C THR A 9 -34.49 -11.76 -2.34
N VAL A 10 -34.25 -10.50 -2.73
CA VAL A 10 -32.90 -10.00 -2.94
C VAL A 10 -32.10 -9.97 -1.65
N ALA A 11 -32.67 -9.48 -0.55
CA ALA A 11 -32.02 -9.45 0.76
C ALA A 11 -31.65 -10.86 1.24
N TRP A 12 -32.53 -11.84 1.03
CA TRP A 12 -32.29 -13.24 1.39
C TRP A 12 -31.21 -13.87 0.51
N LEU A 13 -31.27 -13.68 -0.81
CA LEU A 13 -30.28 -14.21 -1.77
C LEU A 13 -28.86 -13.68 -1.49
N LEU A 14 -28.76 -12.41 -1.09
CA LEU A 14 -27.50 -11.72 -0.87
C LEU A 14 -27.05 -11.74 0.59
N GLN A 15 -27.84 -12.37 1.48
CA GLN A 15 -27.60 -12.44 2.93
C GLN A 15 -27.35 -11.05 3.58
N VAL A 16 -28.06 -10.04 3.13
CA VAL A 16 -27.93 -8.66 3.62
C VAL A 16 -29.23 -8.15 4.25
N PRO A 17 -29.20 -7.15 5.14
CA PRO A 17 -30.39 -6.54 5.70
C PRO A 17 -31.31 -5.95 4.60
N ARG A 18 -32.63 -6.11 4.72
CA ARG A 18 -33.62 -5.48 3.81
C ARG A 18 -33.44 -3.98 3.66
N THR A 19 -33.03 -3.31 4.73
CA THR A 19 -32.70 -1.87 4.73
C THR A 19 -31.61 -1.51 3.78
N SER A 20 -30.60 -2.36 3.64
CA SER A 20 -29.47 -2.17 2.70
C SER A 20 -29.94 -2.22 1.25
N VAL A 21 -30.78 -3.20 0.90
CA VAL A 21 -31.37 -3.32 -0.45
C VAL A 21 -32.24 -2.11 -0.78
N ARG A 22 -33.10 -1.67 0.17
CA ARG A 22 -33.92 -0.47 -0.01
C ARG A 22 -33.09 0.79 -0.17
N TYR A 23 -32.04 0.91 0.61
CA TYR A 23 -31.11 2.04 0.54
C TYR A 23 -30.47 2.12 -0.84
N LEU A 24 -29.92 1.02 -1.36
CA LEU A 24 -29.34 0.96 -2.71
C LEU A 24 -30.33 1.31 -3.80
N GLY A 25 -31.59 0.84 -3.69
CA GLY A 25 -32.64 1.19 -4.64
C GLY A 25 -33.02 2.68 -4.66
N GLN A 26 -32.68 3.43 -3.60
CA GLN A 26 -32.89 4.88 -3.53
C GLN A 26 -31.67 5.67 -4.04
N GLN A 27 -30.51 5.03 -4.18
CA GLN A 27 -29.30 5.70 -4.65
C GLN A 27 -29.30 5.84 -6.17
N ARG A 28 -29.39 7.08 -6.68
CA ARG A 28 -29.25 7.41 -8.10
C ARG A 28 -27.79 7.45 -8.58
N VAL A 29 -26.91 6.76 -7.88
CA VAL A 29 -25.45 6.85 -8.08
C VAL A 29 -24.98 5.92 -9.20
N PHE A 30 -25.82 4.94 -9.57
CA PHE A 30 -25.44 3.87 -10.48
C PHE A 30 -26.26 3.96 -11.77
N ASP A 31 -25.53 3.96 -12.87
CA ASP A 31 -26.14 3.67 -14.17
C ASP A 31 -26.44 2.18 -14.20
N THR A 32 -27.74 1.86 -13.99
CA THR A 32 -28.22 0.50 -13.70
C THR A 32 -27.96 -0.50 -14.82
N GLY A 33 -27.64 -0.03 -16.04
CA GLY A 33 -27.41 -0.91 -17.19
C GLY A 33 -26.08 -1.68 -17.16
N SER A 34 -25.01 -1.07 -16.69
CA SER A 34 -23.67 -1.70 -16.70
C SER A 34 -23.36 -2.49 -15.43
N ALA A 35 -23.94 -2.13 -14.29
CA ALA A 35 -23.70 -2.80 -13.02
C ALA A 35 -24.34 -4.20 -12.98
N LEU A 36 -25.57 -4.35 -13.46
CA LEU A 36 -26.30 -5.62 -13.43
C LEU A 36 -25.70 -6.71 -14.34
N THR A 37 -25.09 -6.35 -15.46
CA THR A 37 -24.46 -7.31 -16.37
C THR A 37 -23.12 -7.85 -15.88
N ARG A 38 -22.45 -7.16 -14.99
CA ARG A 38 -21.17 -7.60 -14.38
C ARG A 38 -21.36 -8.51 -13.16
N ILE A 39 -22.51 -8.44 -12.49
CA ILE A 39 -22.82 -9.17 -11.26
C ILE A 39 -22.70 -10.69 -11.40
N SER A 40 -23.04 -11.24 -12.55
CA SER A 40 -23.10 -12.69 -12.76
C SER A 40 -21.74 -13.34 -13.04
N ARG A 41 -20.66 -12.56 -13.26
CA ARG A 41 -19.34 -13.06 -13.66
C ARG A 41 -18.24 -12.85 -12.62
N GLU A 42 -18.47 -12.00 -11.65
CA GLU A 42 -17.48 -11.67 -10.63
C GLU A 42 -17.89 -12.34 -9.32
N GLY A 43 -17.00 -13.14 -8.74
CA GLY A 43 -17.21 -13.81 -7.44
C GLY A 43 -17.49 -12.85 -6.29
N PRO A 44 -17.41 -13.29 -5.02
CA PRO A 44 -17.78 -12.50 -3.84
C PRO A 44 -17.07 -11.15 -3.70
N GLU A 45 -16.02 -10.91 -4.49
CA GLU A 45 -15.27 -9.64 -4.53
C GLU A 45 -15.78 -8.62 -5.55
N GLY A 46 -16.82 -8.94 -6.31
CA GLY A 46 -17.33 -8.05 -7.33
C GLY A 46 -17.81 -6.70 -6.79
N PRO A 47 -17.92 -5.69 -7.68
CA PRO A 47 -18.40 -4.33 -7.30
C PRO A 47 -19.72 -4.35 -6.57
N TRP A 48 -20.54 -5.37 -6.79
CA TRP A 48 -21.84 -5.52 -6.15
C TRP A 48 -21.76 -5.83 -4.66
N ASN A 49 -20.86 -6.72 -4.26
CA ASN A 49 -20.66 -7.02 -2.83
C ASN A 49 -20.13 -5.81 -2.07
N ARG A 50 -19.31 -4.99 -2.72
CA ARG A 50 -18.83 -3.72 -2.15
C ARG A 50 -19.97 -2.71 -2.00
N LEU A 51 -20.90 -2.65 -2.95
CA LEU A 51 -22.10 -1.81 -2.84
C LEU A 51 -23.00 -2.21 -1.67
N LEU A 52 -23.23 -3.52 -1.54
CA LEU A 52 -24.02 -4.06 -0.43
C LEU A 52 -23.34 -3.80 0.91
N LEU A 53 -22.01 -3.96 0.95
CA LEU A 53 -21.21 -3.64 2.11
C LEU A 53 -21.37 -2.17 2.49
N GLY A 54 -21.12 -1.23 1.56
CA GLY A 54 -21.31 0.20 1.81
C GLY A 54 -22.69 0.54 2.31
N ALA A 55 -23.74 -0.09 1.73
CA ALA A 55 -25.12 0.09 2.15
C ALA A 55 -25.41 -0.50 3.54
N SER A 56 -24.61 -1.45 4.04
CA SER A 56 -24.81 -2.10 5.34
C SER A 56 -24.11 -1.38 6.49
N LEU A 57 -23.28 -0.38 6.22
CA LEU A 57 -22.44 0.30 7.22
C LEU A 57 -23.19 1.23 8.19
N GLY A 58 -24.51 1.15 8.29
CA GLY A 58 -25.29 1.90 9.26
C GLY A 58 -25.13 3.42 9.11
N ASN A 59 -24.56 4.08 10.10
CA ASN A 59 -24.31 5.53 10.11
C ASN A 59 -23.11 5.94 9.21
N ARG A 60 -22.33 4.99 8.70
CA ARG A 60 -21.24 5.20 7.73
C ARG A 60 -21.65 4.92 6.29
N ARG A 61 -22.94 4.84 5.98
CA ARG A 61 -23.39 4.63 4.60
C ARG A 61 -22.98 5.79 3.71
N PRO A 62 -22.29 5.55 2.58
CA PRO A 62 -22.02 6.63 1.62
C PRO A 62 -23.34 7.17 1.03
N ALA A 63 -23.61 8.46 1.14
CA ALA A 63 -24.87 9.09 0.73
C ALA A 63 -24.79 9.81 -0.62
N THR A 64 -23.57 10.23 -1.03
CA THR A 64 -23.35 10.98 -2.27
C THR A 64 -22.43 10.23 -3.22
N LYS A 65 -22.43 10.63 -4.51
CA LYS A 65 -21.51 10.06 -5.51
C LYS A 65 -20.04 10.22 -5.10
N ALA A 66 -19.68 11.35 -4.50
CA ALA A 66 -18.31 11.59 -4.02
C ALA A 66 -17.94 10.64 -2.88
N GLN A 67 -18.82 10.45 -1.91
CA GLN A 67 -18.63 9.51 -0.81
C GLN A 67 -18.50 8.06 -1.29
N TRP A 68 -19.34 7.63 -2.23
CA TRP A 68 -19.22 6.32 -2.87
C TRP A 68 -17.87 6.15 -3.58
N LYS A 69 -17.39 7.19 -4.27
CA LYS A 69 -16.05 7.15 -4.91
C LYS A 69 -14.94 6.95 -3.88
N THR A 70 -14.98 7.68 -2.76
CA THR A 70 -14.00 7.51 -1.67
C THR A 70 -14.12 6.12 -1.05
N PHE A 71 -15.33 5.63 -0.78
CA PHE A 71 -15.56 4.28 -0.27
C PHE A 71 -14.93 3.21 -1.17
N PHE A 72 -15.21 3.25 -2.48
CA PHE A 72 -14.63 2.28 -3.41
C PHE A 72 -13.11 2.38 -3.47
N ALA A 73 -12.56 3.59 -3.55
CA ALA A 73 -11.11 3.78 -3.54
C ALA A 73 -10.45 3.22 -2.27
N THR A 74 -11.11 3.37 -1.11
CA THR A 74 -10.66 2.76 0.15
C THR A 74 -10.72 1.23 0.07
N MET A 75 -11.85 0.67 -0.38
CA MET A 75 -12.03 -0.78 -0.49
C MET A 75 -11.07 -1.43 -1.48
N ASP A 76 -10.66 -0.72 -2.54
CA ASP A 76 -9.68 -1.21 -3.51
C ASP A 76 -8.29 -1.37 -2.91
N LYS A 77 -7.91 -0.52 -1.95
CA LYS A 77 -6.63 -0.59 -1.25
C LYS A 77 -6.59 -1.63 -0.13
N ILE A 78 -7.73 -1.99 0.45
CA ILE A 78 -7.79 -2.96 1.55
C ILE A 78 -7.33 -4.34 1.06
N PRO A 79 -6.38 -4.99 1.75
CA PRO A 79 -5.90 -6.31 1.40
C PRO A 79 -7.01 -7.35 1.25
N TYR A 80 -6.83 -8.27 0.33
CA TYR A 80 -7.79 -9.37 0.10
C TYR A 80 -8.05 -10.15 1.38
N GLN A 81 -6.99 -10.52 2.09
CA GLN A 81 -7.07 -11.29 3.33
C GLN A 81 -7.89 -10.56 4.41
N LEU A 82 -7.74 -9.22 4.50
CA LEU A 82 -8.54 -8.42 5.42
C LEU A 82 -10.02 -8.41 5.01
N ARG A 83 -10.28 -8.32 3.71
CA ARG A 83 -11.65 -8.35 3.18
C ARG A 83 -12.34 -9.69 3.40
N GLU A 84 -11.62 -10.79 3.22
CA GLU A 84 -12.14 -12.15 3.40
C GLU A 84 -12.47 -12.45 4.87
N GLU A 85 -11.60 -12.04 5.79
CA GLU A 85 -11.73 -12.38 7.20
C GLU A 85 -12.61 -11.40 8.00
N THR A 86 -12.88 -10.21 7.47
CA THR A 86 -13.69 -9.20 8.17
C THR A 86 -15.17 -9.48 8.05
N SER A 87 -15.79 -9.93 9.14
CA SER A 87 -17.26 -10.13 9.23
C SER A 87 -18.00 -8.89 9.73
N ASP A 88 -17.37 -8.03 10.52
CA ASP A 88 -17.95 -6.81 11.10
C ASP A 88 -17.13 -5.56 10.73
N TRP A 89 -17.50 -4.96 9.61
CA TRP A 89 -16.89 -3.75 9.09
C TRP A 89 -17.12 -2.50 9.94
N ASN A 90 -18.23 -2.46 10.70
CA ASN A 90 -18.48 -1.34 11.61
C ASN A 90 -17.49 -1.36 12.78
N ARG A 91 -17.14 -2.57 13.23
CA ARG A 91 -16.10 -2.74 14.24
C ARG A 91 -14.72 -2.42 13.66
N LEU A 92 -14.39 -2.93 12.46
CA LEU A 92 -13.12 -2.61 11.81
C LEU A 92 -12.93 -1.10 11.73
N PHE A 93 -13.93 -0.37 11.26
CA PHE A 93 -13.85 1.09 11.14
C PHE A 93 -14.19 1.84 12.45
N SER A 94 -14.26 1.15 13.60
CA SER A 94 -14.42 1.82 14.89
C SER A 94 -13.28 2.80 15.13
N GLY A 95 -13.61 4.05 15.51
CA GLY A 95 -12.63 5.13 15.62
C GLY A 95 -12.31 5.88 14.32
N CYS A 96 -12.68 5.36 13.16
CA CYS A 96 -12.57 6.08 11.90
C CYS A 96 -13.70 7.10 11.72
N PRO A 97 -13.53 8.11 10.85
CA PRO A 97 -14.59 9.04 10.50
C PRO A 97 -15.85 8.32 10.01
N THR A 98 -17.02 8.86 10.35
CA THR A 98 -18.31 8.34 9.86
C THR A 98 -18.67 8.85 8.48
N ASP A 99 -18.12 10.00 8.09
CA ASP A 99 -18.36 10.65 6.80
C ASP A 99 -17.23 10.32 5.81
N TRP A 100 -17.58 9.70 4.69
CA TRP A 100 -16.66 9.37 3.60
C TRP A 100 -16.10 10.59 2.86
N SER A 101 -16.59 11.79 3.13
CA SER A 101 -16.01 13.05 2.65
C SER A 101 -14.82 13.51 3.50
N ASN A 102 -14.56 12.87 4.63
CA ASN A 102 -13.45 13.21 5.51
C ASN A 102 -12.10 12.97 4.79
N PRO A 103 -11.17 13.95 4.79
CA PRO A 103 -9.89 13.85 4.10
C PRO A 103 -8.92 12.80 4.68
N GLN A 104 -9.25 12.18 5.81
CA GLN A 104 -8.43 11.11 6.40
C GLN A 104 -8.62 9.74 5.72
N TRP A 105 -9.68 9.53 4.94
CA TRP A 105 -9.95 8.21 4.33
C TRP A 105 -8.83 7.68 3.43
N PRO A 106 -8.16 8.48 2.59
CA PRO A 106 -7.00 7.99 1.83
C PRO A 106 -5.89 7.44 2.74
N GLN A 107 -5.56 8.13 3.84
CA GLN A 107 -4.56 7.67 4.80
C GLN A 107 -5.00 6.39 5.52
N ILE A 108 -6.27 6.29 5.91
CA ILE A 108 -6.83 5.07 6.50
C ILE A 108 -6.69 3.89 5.54
N ALA A 109 -6.98 4.11 4.26
CA ALA A 109 -6.82 3.09 3.23
C ALA A 109 -5.37 2.65 3.05
N ASP A 110 -4.43 3.60 3.05
CA ASP A 110 -2.99 3.32 2.94
C ASP A 110 -2.50 2.51 4.15
N ASN A 111 -2.86 2.92 5.36
CA ASN A 111 -2.48 2.19 6.58
C ASN A 111 -3.04 0.76 6.61
N LEU A 112 -4.25 0.53 6.07
CA LEU A 112 -4.80 -0.83 5.95
C LEU A 112 -4.10 -1.63 4.85
N GLN A 113 -3.66 -0.96 3.77
CA GLN A 113 -2.90 -1.60 2.69
C GLN A 113 -1.55 -2.12 3.19
N ASP A 114 -0.93 -1.42 4.15
CA ASP A 114 0.37 -1.80 4.72
C ASP A 114 0.33 -3.18 5.42
N LEU A 115 -0.86 -3.68 5.79
CA LEU A 115 -1.01 -5.05 6.28
C LEU A 115 -0.59 -6.11 5.23
N ASN A 116 -0.60 -5.79 3.92
CA ASN A 116 -0.08 -6.69 2.89
C ASN A 116 1.38 -7.06 3.13
N GLU A 117 2.15 -6.17 3.72
CA GLU A 117 3.55 -6.42 3.98
C GLU A 117 3.75 -7.49 5.04
N VAL A 118 2.91 -7.48 6.08
CA VAL A 118 2.92 -8.54 7.10
C VAL A 118 2.69 -9.91 6.43
N PHE A 119 1.72 -9.99 5.52
CA PHE A 119 1.44 -11.23 4.78
C PHE A 119 2.60 -11.61 3.85
N ASN A 120 3.09 -10.66 3.05
CA ASN A 120 4.15 -10.92 2.07
C ASN A 120 5.45 -11.42 2.72
N ASN A 121 5.79 -10.88 3.91
CA ASN A 121 6.97 -11.31 4.64
C ASN A 121 6.84 -12.72 5.25
N ILE A 122 5.62 -13.24 5.41
CA ILE A 122 5.37 -14.59 5.94
C ILE A 122 5.21 -15.61 4.82
N ASP A 123 4.66 -15.23 3.69
CA ASP A 123 4.29 -16.10 2.56
C ASP A 123 5.51 -16.80 1.94
N GLU A 124 6.70 -16.23 2.09
CA GLU A 124 7.97 -16.83 1.63
C GLU A 124 8.50 -17.94 2.58
N CYS A 125 7.79 -18.21 3.69
CA CYS A 125 8.14 -19.27 4.64
C CYS A 125 7.20 -20.45 4.50
N ASP A 126 7.74 -21.61 4.13
CA ASP A 126 6.99 -22.86 4.14
C ASP A 126 7.01 -23.52 5.54
N GLY A 127 5.94 -24.21 5.89
CA GLY A 127 5.90 -25.06 7.05
C GLY A 127 4.98 -24.61 8.19
N PRO A 128 5.02 -25.35 9.34
CA PRO A 128 4.04 -25.19 10.41
C PRO A 128 4.07 -23.81 11.09
N VAL A 129 5.24 -23.18 11.17
CA VAL A 129 5.41 -21.85 11.82
C VAL A 129 4.69 -20.77 11.03
N ALA A 130 4.83 -20.78 9.70
CA ALA A 130 4.14 -19.82 8.83
C ALA A 130 2.63 -20.05 8.84
N ASN A 131 2.21 -21.31 8.75
CA ASN A 131 0.79 -21.65 8.81
C ASN A 131 0.14 -21.21 10.12
N GLU A 132 0.82 -21.37 11.24
CA GLU A 132 0.36 -20.88 12.54
C GLU A 132 0.26 -19.36 12.55
N ALA A 133 1.27 -18.64 12.05
CA ALA A 133 1.28 -17.19 11.98
C ALA A 133 0.11 -16.67 11.12
N LEU A 134 -0.11 -17.25 9.95
CA LEU A 134 -1.24 -16.91 9.08
C LEU A 134 -2.59 -17.14 9.76
N GLN A 135 -2.77 -18.26 10.46
CA GLN A 135 -4.01 -18.52 11.20
C GLN A 135 -4.23 -17.51 12.34
N ARG A 136 -3.17 -17.15 13.07
CA ARG A 136 -3.26 -16.13 14.13
C ARG A 136 -3.61 -14.76 13.60
N ILE A 137 -3.01 -14.32 12.48
CA ILE A 137 -3.37 -13.04 11.84
C ILE A 137 -4.84 -13.09 11.39
N LYS A 138 -5.29 -14.14 10.74
CA LYS A 138 -6.69 -14.31 10.33
C LYS A 138 -7.65 -14.23 11.51
N GLN A 139 -7.34 -14.92 12.60
CA GLN A 139 -8.13 -14.85 13.83
C GLN A 139 -8.14 -13.44 14.43
N PHE A 140 -6.99 -12.76 14.48
CA PHE A 140 -6.88 -11.38 14.93
C PHE A 140 -7.75 -10.44 14.09
N ILE A 141 -7.67 -10.49 12.76
CA ILE A 141 -8.43 -9.67 11.83
C ILE A 141 -9.94 -9.77 12.07
N ARG A 142 -10.45 -10.97 12.38
CA ARG A 142 -11.87 -11.20 12.64
C ARG A 142 -12.42 -10.35 13.78
N THR A 143 -11.57 -9.94 14.70
CA THR A 143 -11.96 -9.18 15.90
C THR A 143 -11.32 -7.81 16.00
N ALA A 144 -10.36 -7.49 15.16
CA ALA A 144 -9.59 -6.25 15.22
C ALA A 144 -10.40 -5.01 14.79
N THR A 145 -10.05 -3.88 15.40
CA THR A 145 -10.40 -2.54 14.93
C THR A 145 -9.29 -1.99 14.04
N TYR A 146 -9.58 -0.92 13.30
CA TYR A 146 -8.59 -0.19 12.50
C TYR A 146 -7.32 0.14 13.30
N LEU A 147 -7.48 0.72 14.49
CA LEU A 147 -6.33 1.09 15.32
C LEU A 147 -5.48 -0.11 15.75
N GLN A 148 -6.12 -1.24 16.04
CA GLN A 148 -5.38 -2.46 16.39
C GLN A 148 -4.59 -3.01 15.20
N ILE A 149 -5.12 -2.89 13.98
CA ILE A 149 -4.39 -3.29 12.75
C ILE A 149 -3.21 -2.35 12.53
N VAL A 150 -3.41 -1.03 12.64
CA VAL A 150 -2.32 -0.05 12.50
C VAL A 150 -1.21 -0.33 13.51
N ASN A 151 -1.55 -0.54 14.77
CA ASN A 151 -0.57 -0.84 15.81
C ASN A 151 0.18 -2.17 15.53
N LEU A 152 -0.49 -3.19 14.99
CA LEU A 152 0.18 -4.43 14.60
C LEU A 152 1.18 -4.19 13.47
N VAL A 153 0.80 -3.41 12.47
CA VAL A 153 1.67 -3.07 11.33
C VAL A 153 2.87 -2.23 11.78
N GLU A 154 2.64 -1.22 12.63
CA GLU A 154 3.72 -0.41 13.22
C GLU A 154 4.70 -1.26 14.05
N ASP A 155 4.18 -2.11 14.95
CA ASP A 155 4.99 -3.04 15.74
C ASP A 155 5.80 -4.00 14.82
N PHE A 156 5.20 -4.44 13.71
CA PHE A 156 5.86 -5.31 12.74
C PHE A 156 7.00 -4.58 12.02
N HIS A 157 6.81 -3.32 11.62
CA HIS A 157 7.85 -2.51 10.98
C HIS A 157 9.06 -2.32 11.92
N HIS A 158 8.82 -2.07 13.20
CA HIS A 158 9.90 -2.02 14.19
C HIS A 158 10.63 -3.37 14.29
N ALA A 159 9.88 -4.48 14.37
CA ALA A 159 10.45 -5.81 14.47
C ALA A 159 11.26 -6.21 13.22
N LEU A 160 10.87 -5.78 12.02
CA LEU A 160 11.61 -6.04 10.79
C LEU A 160 13.05 -5.51 10.86
N THR A 161 13.24 -4.32 11.43
CA THR A 161 14.57 -3.74 11.63
C THR A 161 15.43 -4.62 12.54
N ASP A 162 14.85 -5.07 13.66
CA ASP A 162 15.57 -5.94 14.61
C ASP A 162 15.86 -7.32 14.01
N ILE A 163 14.90 -7.91 13.32
CA ILE A 163 15.04 -9.22 12.64
C ILE A 163 16.19 -9.16 11.62
N ARG A 164 16.24 -8.11 10.81
CA ARG A 164 17.30 -7.94 9.81
C ARG A 164 18.66 -7.71 10.45
N GLY A 165 18.72 -6.83 11.45
CA GLY A 165 19.94 -6.59 12.19
C GLY A 165 20.50 -7.88 12.81
N ALA A 166 19.64 -8.74 13.35
CA ALA A 166 20.04 -10.04 13.89
C ALA A 166 20.50 -11.04 12.82
N LEU A 167 19.88 -11.02 11.63
CA LEU A 167 20.30 -11.85 10.49
C LEU A 167 21.61 -11.36 9.89
N ASP A 168 21.77 -10.04 9.72
CA ASP A 168 23.00 -9.42 9.20
C ASP A 168 24.19 -9.64 10.11
N ALA A 169 23.97 -9.71 11.43
CA ALA A 169 25.02 -10.05 12.39
C ALA A 169 25.50 -11.50 12.28
N LYS A 170 24.63 -12.42 11.85
CA LYS A 170 24.93 -13.86 11.69
C LYS A 170 25.49 -14.21 10.32
N ASP A 171 24.96 -13.55 9.28
CA ASP A 171 25.31 -13.78 7.88
C ASP A 171 25.30 -12.41 7.15
N PRO A 172 26.42 -11.67 7.24
CA PRO A 172 26.51 -10.34 6.64
C PRO A 172 26.25 -10.41 5.12
N PRO A 173 25.51 -9.43 4.55
CA PRO A 173 25.27 -9.38 3.11
C PRO A 173 26.60 -9.30 2.36
N THR A 174 26.74 -10.12 1.33
CA THR A 174 27.91 -10.06 0.47
C THR A 174 27.86 -8.81 -0.40
N PRO A 175 29.02 -8.22 -0.81
CA PRO A 175 29.05 -7.05 -1.71
C PRO A 175 28.30 -7.28 -3.03
N THR A 176 28.14 -8.52 -3.47
CA THR A 176 27.40 -8.91 -4.67
C THR A 176 25.87 -8.76 -4.51
N ASP A 177 25.36 -8.83 -3.29
CA ASP A 177 23.93 -8.72 -3.02
C ASP A 177 23.45 -7.25 -3.07
N SER A 178 24.37 -6.28 -3.01
CA SER A 178 24.08 -4.84 -2.93
C SER A 178 24.29 -4.08 -4.24
N LEU A 179 24.60 -4.74 -5.35
CA LEU A 179 25.04 -4.09 -6.60
C LEU A 179 23.96 -3.90 -7.66
N THR A 180 22.71 -4.20 -7.35
CA THR A 180 21.63 -4.00 -8.30
C THR A 180 21.35 -2.51 -8.46
N ARG A 181 21.73 -1.96 -9.63
CA ARG A 181 21.40 -0.58 -10.01
C ARG A 181 20.34 -0.57 -11.06
N TRP A 182 19.33 0.29 -10.91
CA TRP A 182 18.31 0.56 -11.91
C TRP A 182 18.50 1.92 -12.57
N ARG A 183 17.79 2.13 -13.69
CA ARG A 183 17.86 3.39 -14.42
C ARG A 183 17.38 4.56 -13.55
N PRO A 184 18.11 5.67 -13.53
CA PRO A 184 17.71 6.84 -12.78
C PRO A 184 16.48 7.51 -13.37
N LEU A 185 15.72 8.20 -12.53
CA LEU A 185 14.66 9.13 -12.92
C LEU A 185 15.25 10.44 -13.47
N LEU A 186 16.30 10.92 -12.84
CA LEU A 186 16.92 12.21 -13.17
C LEU A 186 18.06 12.02 -14.17
N PHE A 187 18.12 12.84 -15.22
CA PHE A 187 19.19 12.80 -16.20
C PHE A 187 20.51 13.34 -15.68
N SER A 188 20.47 14.30 -14.78
CA SER A 188 21.67 14.99 -14.32
C SER A 188 22.14 14.45 -12.99
N SER A 189 23.38 14.00 -13.02
CA SER A 189 24.33 13.90 -11.93
C SER A 189 23.93 13.13 -10.65
N ASP A 190 24.96 12.56 -10.06
CA ASP A 190 24.98 12.00 -8.70
C ASP A 190 24.89 13.08 -7.59
N LEU A 191 24.63 14.34 -7.93
CA LEU A 191 24.53 15.43 -6.97
C LEU A 191 23.09 15.61 -6.48
N PRO A 192 22.91 15.83 -5.17
CA PRO A 192 21.58 16.06 -4.61
C PRO A 192 20.99 17.36 -5.15
N ILE A 193 19.66 17.36 -5.35
CA ILE A 193 18.89 18.57 -5.65
C ILE A 193 18.56 19.24 -4.33
N VAL A 194 18.92 20.51 -4.17
CA VAL A 194 18.68 21.25 -2.93
C VAL A 194 17.44 22.12 -3.08
N SER A 195 16.45 21.89 -2.23
CA SER A 195 15.22 22.68 -2.16
C SER A 195 15.46 24.06 -1.53
N PRO A 196 14.58 25.06 -1.73
CA PRO A 196 14.74 26.40 -1.15
C PRO A 196 14.81 26.44 0.38
N ASN A 197 14.30 25.41 1.06
CA ASN A 197 14.37 25.31 2.52
C ASN A 197 15.57 24.49 3.01
N GLY A 198 16.52 24.19 2.12
CA GLY A 198 17.82 23.58 2.42
C GLY A 198 17.79 22.05 2.51
N LEU A 199 16.65 21.40 2.28
CA LEU A 199 16.60 19.94 2.24
C LEU A 199 17.10 19.41 0.90
N GLN A 200 17.87 18.33 0.95
CA GLN A 200 18.41 17.63 -0.20
C GLN A 200 17.40 16.59 -0.69
N ILE A 201 17.30 16.41 -2.01
CA ILE A 201 16.53 15.36 -2.64
C ILE A 201 17.48 14.48 -3.42
N VAL A 202 17.55 13.22 -3.06
CA VAL A 202 18.48 12.22 -3.59
C VAL A 202 17.68 11.07 -4.18
N GLU A 203 18.02 10.63 -5.38
CA GLU A 203 17.41 9.45 -5.97
C GLU A 203 18.07 8.18 -5.42
N LEU A 204 17.23 7.22 -5.01
CA LEU A 204 17.67 5.91 -4.56
C LEU A 204 17.79 5.00 -5.79
N ARG A 205 19.00 4.45 -6.05
CA ARG A 205 19.33 3.81 -7.32
C ARG A 205 19.78 2.36 -7.23
N CYS A 206 19.92 1.83 -6.04
CA CYS A 206 20.31 0.45 -5.82
C CYS A 206 19.76 -0.12 -4.51
N SER A 207 19.81 -1.44 -4.35
CA SER A 207 19.34 -2.12 -3.13
C SER A 207 20.04 -1.57 -1.88
N ALA A 208 21.34 -1.25 -1.95
CA ALA A 208 22.06 -0.68 -0.81
C ALA A 208 21.54 0.69 -0.37
N ASP A 209 21.07 1.52 -1.32
CA ASP A 209 20.44 2.80 -1.01
C ASP A 209 19.14 2.56 -0.24
N LEU A 210 18.33 1.56 -0.66
CA LEU A 210 17.07 1.21 -0.01
C LEU A 210 17.29 0.63 1.39
N ASP A 211 18.28 -0.22 1.55
CA ASP A 211 18.66 -0.78 2.86
C ASP A 211 19.12 0.30 3.84
N ALA A 212 19.87 1.29 3.36
CA ALA A 212 20.28 2.43 4.17
C ALA A 212 19.09 3.31 4.59
N GLU A 213 18.18 3.55 3.65
CA GLU A 213 16.96 4.33 3.87
C GLU A 213 16.02 3.62 4.86
N HIS A 214 15.83 2.29 4.69
CA HIS A 214 15.06 1.45 5.61
C HIS A 214 15.59 1.55 7.05
N ARG A 215 16.91 1.39 7.23
CA ARG A 215 17.54 1.48 8.57
C ARG A 215 17.38 2.84 9.21
N ALA A 216 17.38 3.91 8.42
CA ALA A 216 17.27 5.26 8.95
C ALA A 216 15.83 5.66 9.29
N LEU A 217 14.84 5.20 8.51
CA LEU A 217 13.45 5.64 8.61
C LEU A 217 12.51 4.60 9.24
N GLY A 218 12.94 3.34 9.35
CA GLY A 218 12.13 2.27 9.92
C GLY A 218 10.87 1.96 9.09
N HIS A 219 10.96 2.08 7.75
CA HIS A 219 9.87 1.72 6.84
C HIS A 219 10.37 0.76 5.74
N CYS A 220 9.47 0.11 5.04
CA CYS A 220 9.71 -1.09 4.23
C CYS A 220 10.23 -0.83 2.81
N ILE A 221 10.96 0.25 2.60
CA ILE A 221 11.43 0.65 1.27
C ILE A 221 12.44 -0.34 0.66
N ASP A 222 13.09 -1.11 1.48
CA ASP A 222 14.09 -2.11 1.07
C ASP A 222 13.52 -3.26 0.23
N GLY A 223 12.23 -3.58 0.38
CA GLY A 223 11.51 -4.53 -0.48
C GLY A 223 11.21 -4.01 -1.89
N TYR A 224 11.55 -2.75 -2.21
CA TYR A 224 11.23 -2.12 -3.49
C TYR A 224 12.31 -2.32 -4.57
N ASP A 225 13.40 -2.96 -4.28
CA ASP A 225 14.51 -3.15 -5.23
C ASP A 225 14.07 -3.85 -6.51
N TYR A 226 13.32 -4.95 -6.40
CA TYR A 226 12.77 -5.68 -7.54
C TYR A 226 11.78 -4.83 -8.35
N ILE A 227 10.89 -4.10 -7.68
CA ILE A 227 9.88 -3.25 -8.32
C ILE A 227 10.55 -2.08 -9.05
N ALA A 228 11.57 -1.46 -8.44
CA ALA A 228 12.35 -0.40 -9.05
C ALA A 228 13.18 -0.90 -10.24
N TYR A 229 13.75 -2.11 -10.12
CA TYR A 229 14.54 -2.73 -11.18
C TYR A 229 13.68 -3.14 -12.38
N ARG A 230 12.45 -3.57 -12.13
CA ARG A 230 11.44 -3.85 -13.14
C ARG A 230 10.93 -2.58 -13.84
N GLY A 231 11.17 -1.41 -13.27
CA GLY A 231 10.72 -0.15 -13.84
C GLY A 231 9.31 0.28 -13.41
N ASP A 232 8.72 -0.38 -12.42
CA ASP A 232 7.36 -0.04 -11.96
C ASP A 232 7.33 1.20 -11.06
N CYS A 233 8.45 1.52 -10.41
CA CYS A 233 8.57 2.71 -9.58
C CYS A 233 9.96 3.37 -9.66
N ARG A 234 10.05 4.58 -9.15
CA ARG A 234 11.28 5.30 -8.82
C ARG A 234 11.16 5.87 -7.42
N LEU A 235 12.26 5.92 -6.72
CA LEU A 235 12.31 6.25 -5.30
C LEU A 235 13.27 7.41 -5.08
N VAL A 236 12.82 8.40 -4.32
CA VAL A 236 13.63 9.56 -3.93
C VAL A 236 13.59 9.73 -2.42
N SER A 237 14.73 10.10 -1.85
CA SER A 237 14.91 10.42 -0.44
C SER A 237 14.96 11.93 -0.24
N ILE A 238 14.31 12.43 0.79
CA ILE A 238 14.44 13.80 1.27
C ILE A 238 15.33 13.76 2.49
N ARG A 239 16.43 14.53 2.47
CA ARG A 239 17.51 14.46 3.46
C ARG A 239 17.86 15.81 4.04
N GLU A 240 18.39 15.77 5.26
CA GLU A 240 19.07 16.90 5.90
C GLU A 240 20.45 16.44 6.35
N ASN A 241 21.52 17.10 5.85
CA ASN A 241 22.92 16.70 6.14
C ASN A 241 23.17 15.20 5.89
N ASP A 242 22.72 14.73 4.72
CA ASP A 242 22.77 13.33 4.27
C ASP A 242 21.96 12.32 5.10
N GLN A 243 21.26 12.77 6.13
CA GLN A 243 20.35 11.92 6.91
C GLN A 243 18.96 11.89 6.27
N PRO A 244 18.41 10.69 5.97
CA PRO A 244 17.06 10.57 5.47
C PRO A 244 16.02 11.11 6.47
N LEU A 245 15.03 11.84 5.94
CA LEU A 245 13.90 12.34 6.70
C LEU A 245 12.58 11.77 6.17
N ALA A 246 12.52 11.49 4.87
CA ALA A 246 11.36 10.89 4.22
C ALA A 246 11.74 10.32 2.86
N SER A 247 10.93 9.38 2.37
CA SER A 247 11.06 8.80 1.03
C SER A 247 9.76 8.94 0.25
N ALA A 248 9.88 9.19 -1.06
CA ALA A 248 8.73 9.24 -1.96
C ALA A 248 8.83 8.16 -3.03
N GLU A 249 7.71 7.52 -3.30
CA GLU A 249 7.51 6.60 -4.41
C GLU A 249 6.81 7.30 -5.56
N LEU A 250 7.42 7.22 -6.74
CA LEU A 250 6.91 7.78 -7.99
C LEU A 250 6.59 6.64 -8.95
N ARG A 251 5.41 6.69 -9.58
CA ARG A 251 4.97 5.72 -10.59
C ARG A 251 4.47 6.41 -11.86
N LEU A 252 4.46 5.67 -12.95
CA LEU A 252 3.70 6.05 -14.13
C LEU A 252 2.22 5.75 -13.91
N LYS A 253 1.34 6.62 -14.42
CA LYS A 253 -0.11 6.37 -14.46
C LYS A 253 -0.40 5.17 -15.35
N ASP A 254 -1.47 4.44 -15.09
CA ASP A 254 -1.91 3.32 -15.92
C ASP A 254 -2.07 3.70 -17.40
N SER A 255 -2.55 4.91 -17.67
CA SER A 255 -2.68 5.43 -19.02
C SER A 255 -1.34 5.59 -19.77
N ALA A 256 -0.23 5.72 -19.04
CA ALA A 256 1.10 5.89 -19.63
C ALA A 256 1.61 4.60 -20.28
N TYR A 257 1.18 3.44 -19.80
CA TYR A 257 1.60 2.13 -20.35
C TYR A 257 1.03 1.84 -21.76
N ALA A 258 -0.01 2.57 -22.16
CA ALA A 258 -0.55 2.51 -23.51
C ALA A 258 0.20 3.44 -24.50
N GLU A 259 1.07 4.33 -24.00
CA GLU A 259 1.81 5.29 -24.79
C GLU A 259 3.19 4.75 -25.20
N SER A 260 3.70 5.23 -26.36
CA SER A 260 5.10 4.99 -26.69
C SER A 260 6.01 5.69 -25.65
N PRO A 261 7.11 5.05 -25.19
CA PRO A 261 8.04 5.67 -24.23
C PRO A 261 8.51 7.08 -24.63
N THR A 262 8.66 7.34 -25.92
CA THR A 262 9.07 8.65 -26.46
C THR A 262 8.01 9.74 -26.32
N LYS A 263 6.77 9.39 -26.01
CA LYS A 263 5.65 10.32 -25.80
C LYS A 263 5.36 10.60 -24.34
N LEU A 264 6.04 9.91 -23.43
CA LEU A 264 5.86 10.13 -22.01
C LEU A 264 6.33 11.55 -21.61
N THR A 265 5.55 12.17 -20.76
CA THR A 265 5.82 13.51 -20.22
C THR A 265 5.69 13.47 -18.69
N PRO A 266 6.22 14.47 -17.95
CA PRO A 266 6.05 14.52 -16.50
C PRO A 266 4.61 14.41 -16.01
N LYS A 267 3.61 14.77 -16.83
CA LYS A 267 2.17 14.63 -16.49
C LYS A 267 1.71 13.19 -16.34
N HIS A 268 2.45 12.23 -16.89
CA HIS A 268 2.18 10.80 -16.72
C HIS A 268 2.73 10.23 -15.42
N LEU A 269 3.55 11.00 -14.71
CA LEU A 269 4.09 10.62 -13.41
C LEU A 269 3.10 10.95 -12.29
N VAL A 270 3.04 10.10 -11.27
CA VAL A 270 2.26 10.34 -10.04
C VAL A 270 3.11 10.01 -8.82
N THR A 271 2.85 10.73 -7.74
CA THR A 271 3.32 10.32 -6.41
C THR A 271 2.39 9.24 -5.89
N GLN A 272 2.91 8.05 -5.67
CA GLN A 272 2.14 6.96 -5.06
C GLN A 272 2.06 7.16 -3.55
N GLN A 273 3.20 7.50 -2.94
CA GLN A 273 3.27 7.79 -1.51
C GLN A 273 4.48 8.70 -1.18
N LEU A 274 4.38 9.39 -0.04
CA LEU A 274 5.46 10.10 0.63
C LEU A 274 5.40 9.69 2.09
N ARG A 275 6.50 9.11 2.61
CA ARG A 275 6.56 8.54 3.96
C ARG A 275 7.79 9.04 4.71
N ASP A 276 7.62 9.39 5.97
CA ASP A 276 8.69 9.72 6.91
C ASP A 276 8.95 8.56 7.90
N HIS A 277 9.49 8.83 9.06
CA HIS A 277 9.79 7.82 10.07
C HIS A 277 8.56 6.97 10.40
N HIS A 278 8.79 5.65 10.51
CA HIS A 278 7.77 4.66 10.83
C HIS A 278 6.56 4.68 9.89
N ASN A 279 6.84 4.88 8.61
CA ASN A 279 5.84 4.85 7.53
C ASN A 279 4.71 5.89 7.65
N GLN A 280 4.96 6.99 8.34
CA GLN A 280 3.95 8.03 8.51
C GLN A 280 3.96 9.01 7.33
N THR A 281 2.82 9.63 7.06
CA THR A 281 2.75 10.70 6.08
C THR A 281 3.22 12.01 6.70
N PRO A 282 4.20 12.71 6.11
CA PRO A 282 4.66 13.99 6.61
C PRO A 282 3.50 14.98 6.76
N LYS A 283 3.52 15.73 7.86
CA LYS A 283 2.50 16.74 8.13
C LYS A 283 2.46 17.77 7.01
N SER A 284 1.27 18.05 6.50
CA SER A 284 1.06 19.09 5.47
C SER A 284 1.63 20.43 5.91
N GLY A 285 2.37 21.10 5.01
CA GLY A 285 3.07 22.36 5.27
C GLY A 285 4.36 22.23 6.09
N SER A 286 4.76 21.00 6.50
CA SER A 286 6.07 20.76 7.13
C SER A 286 7.23 21.08 6.17
N ARG A 287 8.47 21.13 6.69
CA ARG A 287 9.67 21.33 5.86
C ARG A 287 9.80 20.21 4.81
N ILE A 288 9.52 18.98 5.17
CA ILE A 288 9.55 17.81 4.28
C ILE A 288 8.51 17.96 3.16
N ASP A 289 7.26 18.22 3.54
CA ASP A 289 6.18 18.42 2.55
C ASP A 289 6.49 19.59 1.59
N LYS A 290 6.95 20.73 2.10
CA LYS A 290 7.33 21.89 1.27
C LYS A 290 8.49 21.57 0.31
N ALA A 291 9.50 20.83 0.75
CA ALA A 291 10.62 20.42 -0.11
C ALA A 291 10.13 19.48 -1.21
N TYR A 292 9.28 18.52 -0.86
CA TYR A 292 8.71 17.58 -1.82
C TYR A 292 7.79 18.28 -2.83
N GLN A 293 6.89 19.16 -2.38
CA GLN A 293 5.98 19.89 -3.26
C GLN A 293 6.77 20.80 -4.25
N TRP A 294 7.84 21.43 -3.79
CA TRP A 294 8.74 22.22 -4.66
C TRP A 294 9.41 21.31 -5.71
N PHE A 295 9.98 20.18 -5.31
CA PHE A 295 10.59 19.21 -6.22
C PHE A 295 9.58 18.72 -7.26
N TRP A 296 8.38 18.32 -6.79
CA TRP A 296 7.30 17.87 -7.66
C TRP A 296 6.89 18.94 -8.67
N ALA A 297 6.76 20.21 -8.26
CA ALA A 297 6.43 21.31 -9.15
C ALA A 297 7.51 21.51 -10.23
N LYS A 298 8.80 21.37 -9.88
CA LYS A 298 9.91 21.46 -10.83
C LYS A 298 9.91 20.34 -11.87
N ILE A 299 9.53 19.12 -11.46
CA ILE A 299 9.31 18.01 -12.40
C ILE A 299 8.14 18.35 -13.33
N GLN A 300 6.99 18.73 -12.77
CA GLN A 300 5.77 18.95 -13.54
C GLN A 300 5.89 20.16 -14.52
N SER A 301 6.68 21.15 -14.19
CA SER A 301 6.99 22.28 -15.07
C SER A 301 8.03 21.96 -16.16
N GLY A 302 8.76 20.85 -16.03
CA GLY A 302 9.87 20.47 -16.91
C GLY A 302 11.18 21.21 -16.61
N GLU A 303 11.26 21.97 -15.53
CA GLU A 303 12.51 22.61 -15.10
C GLU A 303 13.56 21.60 -14.62
N LEU A 304 13.12 20.45 -14.10
CA LEU A 304 13.98 19.30 -13.87
C LEU A 304 13.76 18.29 -15.00
N ALA A 305 14.82 18.06 -15.77
CA ALA A 305 14.81 17.00 -16.79
C ALA A 305 14.76 15.64 -16.12
N ILE A 306 13.79 14.81 -16.52
CA ILE A 306 13.60 13.45 -16.01
C ILE A 306 13.65 12.42 -17.12
N ASN A 307 14.10 11.23 -16.79
CA ASN A 307 14.09 10.06 -17.68
C ASN A 307 12.83 9.23 -17.41
N LEU A 308 11.92 9.20 -18.37
CA LEU A 308 10.70 8.38 -18.31
C LEU A 308 10.83 7.05 -19.07
N GLU A 309 11.98 6.76 -19.66
CA GLU A 309 12.27 5.43 -20.21
C GLU A 309 12.55 4.43 -19.09
N TRP A 310 11.48 3.95 -18.50
CA TRP A 310 11.56 2.91 -17.47
C TRP A 310 11.45 1.54 -18.12
N THR A 311 12.58 0.93 -18.39
CA THR A 311 12.65 -0.41 -18.98
C THR A 311 12.85 -1.46 -17.90
N ASP A 312 12.18 -2.59 -18.05
CA ASP A 312 12.40 -3.77 -17.23
C ASP A 312 13.84 -4.28 -17.41
N GLN A 313 14.58 -4.36 -16.30
CA GLN A 313 15.95 -4.80 -16.24
C GLN A 313 16.11 -6.16 -15.53
N THR A 314 15.01 -6.82 -15.17
CA THR A 314 15.02 -8.06 -14.37
C THR A 314 15.84 -9.19 -15.00
N SER A 315 15.99 -9.22 -16.33
CA SER A 315 16.85 -10.17 -17.02
C SER A 315 18.34 -10.00 -16.71
N LEU A 316 18.73 -8.82 -16.26
CA LEU A 316 20.12 -8.46 -15.89
C LEU A 316 20.36 -8.60 -14.39
N MET A 317 19.31 -8.85 -13.60
CA MET A 317 19.48 -9.08 -12.17
C MET A 317 20.39 -10.28 -11.92
N PRO A 318 21.43 -10.13 -11.09
CA PRO A 318 22.10 -11.29 -10.51
C PRO A 318 20.99 -12.14 -9.86
N ARG A 319 20.91 -13.42 -10.23
CA ARG A 319 19.94 -14.30 -9.57
C ARG A 319 20.22 -14.22 -8.08
N TYR A 320 19.27 -13.68 -7.34
CA TYR A 320 19.29 -13.69 -5.87
C TYR A 320 19.46 -15.15 -5.44
N THR A 321 20.69 -15.54 -5.20
CA THR A 321 21.04 -16.93 -4.88
C THR A 321 20.75 -17.27 -3.43
N ASN A 322 20.30 -16.29 -2.62
CA ASN A 322 20.12 -16.52 -1.21
C ASN A 322 18.64 -16.86 -0.84
N ARG A 323 18.12 -17.92 -1.48
CA ARG A 323 16.84 -18.55 -1.06
C ARG A 323 16.83 -18.86 0.44
N ASN A 324 17.97 -19.24 1.00
CA ASN A 324 18.12 -19.57 2.43
C ASN A 324 17.89 -18.33 3.31
N ARG A 325 18.40 -17.16 2.92
CA ARG A 325 18.25 -15.93 3.69
C ARG A 325 16.83 -15.41 3.68
N LYS A 326 16.14 -15.44 2.53
CA LYS A 326 14.71 -15.10 2.42
C LYS A 326 13.86 -16.01 3.29
N SER A 327 14.11 -17.31 3.26
CA SER A 327 13.40 -18.26 4.10
C SER A 327 13.67 -18.08 5.59
N LEU A 328 14.90 -17.73 5.99
CA LEU A 328 15.25 -17.42 7.39
C LEU A 328 14.57 -16.12 7.85
N HIS A 329 14.55 -15.10 7.00
CA HIS A 329 13.85 -13.85 7.28
C HIS A 329 12.34 -14.07 7.46
N ALA A 330 11.71 -14.72 6.48
CA ALA A 330 10.28 -15.04 6.54
C ALA A 330 9.91 -15.89 7.76
N ARG A 331 10.76 -16.85 8.13
CA ARG A 331 10.59 -17.65 9.35
C ARG A 331 10.67 -16.79 10.61
N ALA A 332 11.64 -15.89 10.72
CA ALA A 332 11.77 -14.99 11.86
C ALA A 332 10.57 -14.03 11.98
N CYS A 333 10.05 -13.54 10.84
CA CYS A 333 8.80 -12.76 10.80
C CYS A 333 7.60 -13.57 11.31
N ALA A 334 7.46 -14.82 10.85
CA ALA A 334 6.39 -15.71 11.30
C ALA A 334 6.49 -16.05 12.80
N GLU A 335 7.69 -16.30 13.31
CA GLU A 335 7.94 -16.52 14.74
C GLU A 335 7.56 -15.29 15.57
N TRP A 336 7.92 -14.09 15.10
CA TRP A 336 7.55 -12.84 15.75
C TRP A 336 6.02 -12.64 15.80
N ILE A 337 5.31 -12.87 14.70
CA ILE A 337 3.84 -12.78 14.63
C ILE A 337 3.21 -13.78 15.62
N ASN A 338 3.68 -15.02 15.65
CA ASN A 338 3.18 -16.03 16.58
C ASN A 338 3.34 -15.57 18.03
N GLN A 339 4.48 -14.99 18.37
CA GLN A 339 4.75 -14.47 19.71
C GLN A 339 3.90 -13.23 20.03
N ARG A 340 3.78 -12.29 19.09
CA ARG A 340 3.04 -11.02 19.26
C ARG A 340 1.54 -11.29 19.46
N LEU A 341 0.95 -12.18 18.66
CA LEU A 341 -0.48 -12.48 18.70
C LEU A 341 -0.86 -13.57 19.71
N SER A 342 0.10 -14.28 20.31
CA SER A 342 -0.20 -15.20 21.42
C SER A 342 -0.47 -14.48 22.73
N ARG A 343 -0.13 -13.18 22.82
CA ARG A 343 -0.28 -12.34 24.03
C ARG A 343 -1.56 -11.50 24.00
N THR A 344 -2.31 -11.56 22.92
CA THR A 344 -3.61 -10.91 22.72
C THR A 344 -4.75 -11.89 22.86
#